data_01caca40056fe6cf093ee0b451f3ad88
#
_entry.id   01caca40056fe6cf093ee0b451f3ad88
#
_cell.length_a   1.000
_cell.length_b   1.000
_cell.length_c   1.000
_cell.angle_alpha   90.00
_cell.angle_beta   90.00
_cell.angle_gamma   90.00
#
_symmetry.space_group_name_H-M   'P 1'
#
loop_
_entity.id
_entity.type
_entity.pdbx_description
1 polymer ?
#
loop_
_entity_poly.entity_id
_entity_poly.type
_entity_poly.pdbx_seq_one_letter_code
_entity_poly.pdbx_strand_id
1 'polypeptide(L)'
;MTVKPILFLLFSIIALLSSCKPTVQDLPYLGRNKIVDGKEVRHRIRSFNYIDQDSVAFNAEVLNGNIYLADFFFTSCPSICPRVMKNMLRVQEKYKDIPNFKLVSFSLDPKRDTPARMKKYAENIGADLSMWHFVHGPKDSIMAIANEDYYVPAFEDPDAPGGFDHSGKLLLIDGNGHLRGFAEGTEDEDVTEFFNTIDALLAQSK
;
A
#
# COMPACT_ATOMS: atom_id res chain seq x y z
N MET A 1 -59.94 -29.22 -4.53
CA MET A 1 -59.22 -28.17 -3.77
C MET A 1 -57.73 -28.27 -4.11
N THR A 2 -57.25 -27.37 -4.97
CA THR A 2 -55.94 -27.48 -5.67
C THR A 2 -54.94 -26.49 -5.13
N VAL A 3 -54.29 -26.84 -4.01
CA VAL A 3 -53.24 -25.99 -3.38
C VAL A 3 -51.79 -26.37 -3.82
N LYS A 4 -51.62 -27.53 -4.47
CA LYS A 4 -50.32 -28.09 -4.84
C LYS A 4 -49.52 -27.29 -5.91
N PRO A 5 -50.06 -26.65 -6.94
CA PRO A 5 -49.24 -25.95 -7.95
C PRO A 5 -48.66 -24.62 -7.46
N ILE A 6 -49.31 -23.93 -6.53
CA ILE A 6 -48.89 -22.61 -6.06
C ILE A 6 -47.65 -22.75 -5.14
N LEU A 7 -47.57 -23.82 -4.36
CA LEU A 7 -46.43 -24.08 -3.46
C LEU A 7 -45.12 -24.42 -4.23
N PHE A 8 -45.26 -25.09 -5.38
CA PHE A 8 -44.14 -25.40 -6.27
C PHE A 8 -43.62 -24.16 -7.02
N LEU A 9 -44.51 -23.24 -7.38
CA LEU A 9 -44.10 -21.98 -8.03
C LEU A 9 -43.33 -21.04 -7.07
N LEU A 10 -43.76 -20.95 -5.83
CA LEU A 10 -43.09 -20.15 -4.78
C LEU A 10 -41.68 -20.69 -4.44
N PHE A 11 -41.50 -22.01 -4.41
CA PHE A 11 -40.19 -22.62 -4.14
C PHE A 11 -39.23 -22.42 -5.32
N SER A 12 -39.72 -22.38 -6.56
CA SER A 12 -38.91 -22.13 -7.77
C SER A 12 -38.42 -20.68 -7.86
N ILE A 13 -39.17 -19.69 -7.35
CA ILE A 13 -38.81 -18.28 -7.36
C ILE A 13 -37.74 -17.97 -6.31
N ILE A 14 -37.75 -18.65 -5.16
CA ILE A 14 -36.74 -18.48 -4.10
C ILE A 14 -35.37 -19.03 -4.54
N ALA A 15 -35.33 -20.07 -5.36
CA ALA A 15 -34.07 -20.63 -5.88
C ALA A 15 -33.34 -19.73 -6.88
N LEU A 16 -34.03 -18.77 -7.51
CA LEU A 16 -33.46 -17.86 -8.51
C LEU A 16 -32.80 -16.63 -7.87
N LEU A 17 -32.98 -16.37 -6.57
CA LEU A 17 -32.41 -15.22 -5.88
C LEU A 17 -31.03 -15.49 -5.22
N SER A 18 -30.51 -16.70 -5.31
CA SER A 18 -29.30 -17.12 -4.56
C SER A 18 -27.99 -17.09 -5.35
N SER A 19 -27.90 -16.44 -6.51
CA SER A 19 -26.71 -16.55 -7.37
C SER A 19 -26.07 -15.22 -7.77
N CYS A 20 -26.00 -14.23 -6.88
CA CYS A 20 -25.05 -13.15 -7.05
C CYS A 20 -23.91 -13.35 -6.04
N LYS A 21 -22.94 -14.23 -6.36
CA LYS A 21 -21.61 -14.10 -5.76
C LYS A 21 -21.00 -12.83 -6.34
N PRO A 22 -20.54 -11.87 -5.50
CA PRO A 22 -19.79 -10.74 -6.02
C PRO A 22 -18.58 -11.32 -6.77
N THR A 23 -18.47 -11.00 -8.05
CA THR A 23 -17.27 -11.30 -8.82
C THR A 23 -16.13 -10.51 -8.18
N VAL A 24 -15.21 -11.19 -7.48
CA VAL A 24 -13.99 -10.58 -7.00
C VAL A 24 -13.26 -10.07 -8.25
N GLN A 25 -13.15 -8.75 -8.37
CA GLN A 25 -12.45 -8.14 -9.50
C GLN A 25 -10.98 -8.57 -9.42
N ASP A 26 -10.49 -9.25 -10.46
CA ASP A 26 -9.09 -9.62 -10.53
C ASP A 26 -8.25 -8.36 -10.82
N LEU A 27 -7.43 -7.96 -9.83
CA LEU A 27 -6.61 -6.78 -9.95
C LEU A 27 -5.39 -7.05 -10.86
N PRO A 28 -5.01 -6.08 -11.69
CA PRO A 28 -3.84 -6.22 -12.55
C PRO A 28 -2.54 -6.35 -11.73
N TYR A 29 -1.55 -6.96 -12.35
CA TYR A 29 -0.16 -6.86 -11.92
C TYR A 29 0.48 -5.68 -12.66
N LEU A 30 0.94 -4.69 -11.92
CA LEU A 30 1.54 -3.47 -12.46
C LEU A 30 3.06 -3.59 -12.51
N GLY A 31 3.68 -2.73 -13.34
CA GLY A 31 5.12 -2.70 -13.52
C GLY A 31 5.61 -3.40 -14.79
N ARG A 32 6.93 -3.32 -15.03
CA ARG A 32 7.56 -3.85 -16.23
C ARG A 32 8.01 -5.28 -15.99
N ASN A 33 7.36 -6.25 -16.64
CA ASN A 33 7.79 -7.63 -16.62
C ASN A 33 9.18 -7.78 -17.27
N LYS A 34 9.95 -8.74 -16.80
CA LYS A 34 11.29 -9.07 -17.30
C LYS A 34 11.27 -10.42 -18.00
N ILE A 35 12.14 -10.61 -18.99
CA ILE A 35 12.39 -11.93 -19.56
C ILE A 35 13.63 -12.50 -18.87
N VAL A 36 13.46 -13.60 -18.17
CA VAL A 36 14.55 -14.36 -17.51
C VAL A 36 14.51 -15.79 -18.05
N ASP A 37 15.60 -16.23 -18.65
CA ASP A 37 15.72 -17.56 -19.28
C ASP A 37 14.57 -17.88 -20.27
N GLY A 38 14.19 -16.86 -21.07
CA GLY A 38 13.11 -16.97 -22.07
C GLY A 38 11.69 -17.03 -21.49
N LYS A 39 11.51 -16.86 -20.18
CA LYS A 39 10.21 -16.81 -19.50
C LYS A 39 9.90 -15.40 -19.03
N GLU A 40 8.65 -15.01 -19.18
CA GLU A 40 8.18 -13.75 -18.62
C GLU A 40 8.03 -13.87 -17.11
N VAL A 41 8.72 -12.99 -16.38
CA VAL A 41 8.66 -12.88 -14.92
C VAL A 41 8.01 -11.56 -14.57
N ARG A 42 6.95 -11.61 -13.77
CA ARG A 42 6.24 -10.43 -13.31
C ARG A 42 7.14 -9.53 -12.48
N HIS A 43 6.92 -8.22 -12.61
CA HIS A 43 7.58 -7.24 -11.77
C HIS A 43 7.32 -7.54 -10.29
N ARG A 44 8.36 -7.43 -9.49
CA ARG A 44 8.32 -7.61 -8.03
C ARG A 44 9.27 -6.60 -7.39
N ILE A 45 8.87 -6.06 -6.25
CA ILE A 45 9.74 -5.24 -5.41
C ILE A 45 10.98 -6.05 -5.02
N ARG A 46 12.17 -5.50 -5.27
CA ARG A 46 13.44 -6.17 -4.91
C ARG A 46 13.59 -6.32 -3.41
N SER A 47 14.40 -7.27 -2.98
CA SER A 47 14.79 -7.39 -1.58
C SER A 47 15.58 -6.17 -1.12
N PHE A 48 15.32 -5.73 0.09
CA PHE A 48 16.03 -4.67 0.78
C PHE A 48 16.31 -5.07 2.23
N ASN A 49 17.28 -4.39 2.87
CA ASN A 49 17.60 -4.62 4.27
C ASN A 49 17.88 -3.25 4.91
N TYR A 50 16.91 -2.77 5.67
CA TYR A 50 16.89 -1.46 6.31
C TYR A 50 16.59 -1.59 7.81
N ILE A 51 16.29 -0.50 8.47
CA ILE A 51 15.79 -0.46 9.85
C ILE A 51 14.51 0.36 9.92
N ASP A 52 13.67 0.06 10.91
CA ASP A 52 12.49 0.88 11.17
C ASP A 52 12.76 2.00 12.21
N GLN A 53 11.70 2.69 12.61
CA GLN A 53 11.71 3.77 13.59
C GLN A 53 12.18 3.34 15.00
N ASP A 54 12.16 2.05 15.29
CA ASP A 54 12.63 1.46 16.54
C ASP A 54 14.07 0.92 16.44
N SER A 55 14.76 1.20 15.32
CA SER A 55 16.07 0.67 14.97
C SER A 55 16.11 -0.87 14.88
N VAL A 56 14.96 -1.48 14.63
CA VAL A 56 14.83 -2.92 14.40
C VAL A 56 15.03 -3.19 12.91
N ALA A 57 15.67 -4.31 12.59
CA ALA A 57 15.86 -4.74 11.20
C ALA A 57 14.50 -4.87 10.49
N PHE A 58 14.36 -4.14 9.38
CA PHE A 58 13.17 -4.15 8.53
C PHE A 58 13.59 -4.50 7.10
N ASN A 59 13.33 -5.71 6.71
CA ASN A 59 13.67 -6.23 5.40
C ASN A 59 12.40 -6.65 4.62
N ALA A 60 12.56 -6.94 3.33
CA ALA A 60 11.43 -7.35 2.49
C ALA A 60 10.74 -8.63 2.99
N GLU A 61 11.42 -9.46 3.80
CA GLU A 61 10.86 -10.71 4.33
C GLU A 61 9.79 -10.46 5.40
N VAL A 62 9.90 -9.36 6.15
CA VAL A 62 8.87 -8.92 7.12
C VAL A 62 7.53 -8.68 6.44
N LEU A 63 7.55 -8.33 5.17
CA LEU A 63 6.36 -8.04 4.35
C LEU A 63 5.82 -9.27 3.61
N ASN A 64 6.53 -10.39 3.60
CA ASN A 64 6.06 -11.61 2.94
C ASN A 64 4.73 -12.09 3.55
N GLY A 65 3.76 -12.36 2.69
CA GLY A 65 2.40 -12.77 3.11
C GLY A 65 1.52 -11.62 3.60
N ASN A 66 2.06 -10.40 3.74
CA ASN A 66 1.28 -9.22 4.10
C ASN A 66 0.96 -8.40 2.85
N ILE A 67 -0.27 -7.94 2.73
CA ILE A 67 -0.61 -6.83 1.85
C ILE A 67 -0.13 -5.56 2.52
N TYR A 68 0.50 -4.67 1.77
CA TYR A 68 0.91 -3.40 2.36
C TYR A 68 0.71 -2.21 1.44
N LEU A 69 0.48 -1.06 2.05
CA LEU A 69 0.47 0.23 1.38
C LEU A 69 1.79 0.94 1.67
N ALA A 70 2.48 1.36 0.61
CA ALA A 70 3.75 2.08 0.71
C ALA A 70 3.62 3.53 0.26
N ASP A 71 4.40 4.42 0.89
CA ASP A 71 4.66 5.77 0.43
C ASP A 71 6.13 6.16 0.64
N PHE A 72 6.52 7.28 0.01
CA PHE A 72 7.85 7.88 0.17
C PHE A 72 7.69 9.28 0.72
N PHE A 73 8.39 9.59 1.81
CA PHE A 73 8.21 10.80 2.58
C PHE A 73 9.54 11.34 3.14
N PHE A 74 9.50 12.47 3.78
CA PHE A 74 10.52 12.93 4.74
C PHE A 74 9.89 13.85 5.78
N THR A 75 10.39 13.79 7.02
CA THR A 75 9.74 14.45 8.18
C THR A 75 9.71 15.98 8.10
N SER A 76 10.55 16.57 7.27
CA SER A 76 10.66 18.02 7.06
C SER A 76 10.01 18.51 5.77
N CYS A 77 9.22 17.69 5.09
CA CYS A 77 8.46 18.08 3.89
C CYS A 77 7.37 19.11 4.25
N PRO A 78 7.42 20.33 3.70
CA PRO A 78 6.45 21.37 4.06
C PRO A 78 5.21 21.38 3.14
N SER A 79 5.16 20.55 2.11
CA SER A 79 4.17 20.66 1.02
C SER A 79 3.19 19.49 0.99
N ILE A 80 3.55 18.38 0.36
CA ILE A 80 2.61 17.28 0.07
C ILE A 80 2.48 16.27 1.23
N CYS A 81 3.56 16.00 2.00
CA CYS A 81 3.54 14.97 3.03
C CYS A 81 2.42 15.16 4.08
N PRO A 82 2.08 16.35 4.57
CA PRO A 82 0.98 16.48 5.52
C PRO A 82 -0.37 15.97 4.97
N ARG A 83 -0.63 16.15 3.66
CA ARG A 83 -1.85 15.65 3.01
C ARG A 83 -1.79 14.14 2.84
N VAL A 84 -0.66 13.60 2.39
CA VAL A 84 -0.43 12.16 2.25
C VAL A 84 -0.58 11.47 3.59
N MET A 85 0.05 11.97 4.66
CA MET A 85 -0.04 11.38 6.00
C MET A 85 -1.46 11.42 6.56
N LYS A 86 -2.23 12.49 6.31
CA LYS A 86 -3.66 12.54 6.65
C LYS A 86 -4.42 11.38 6.00
N ASN A 87 -4.15 11.11 4.73
CA ASN A 87 -4.79 10.02 4.00
C ASN A 87 -4.28 8.63 4.43
N MET A 88 -3.01 8.50 4.77
CA MET A 88 -2.46 7.28 5.37
C MET A 88 -3.13 6.96 6.72
N LEU A 89 -3.43 7.97 7.55
CA LEU A 89 -4.20 7.79 8.79
C LEU A 89 -5.64 7.30 8.53
N ARG A 90 -6.28 7.73 7.44
CA ARG A 90 -7.60 7.20 7.03
C ARG A 90 -7.52 5.73 6.64
N VAL A 91 -6.44 5.34 5.95
CA VAL A 91 -6.17 3.93 5.63
C VAL A 91 -5.92 3.14 6.91
N GLN A 92 -5.06 3.64 7.81
CA GLN A 92 -4.82 3.02 9.11
C GLN A 92 -6.13 2.73 9.85
N GLU A 93 -6.99 3.74 10.02
CA GLU A 93 -8.24 3.60 10.75
C GLU A 93 -9.17 2.57 10.13
N LYS A 94 -9.23 2.50 8.79
CA LYS A 94 -10.09 1.55 8.10
C LYS A 94 -9.58 0.10 8.20
N TYR A 95 -8.26 -0.11 8.21
CA TYR A 95 -7.66 -1.45 8.12
C TYR A 95 -6.92 -1.92 9.37
N LYS A 96 -6.99 -1.20 10.49
CA LYS A 96 -6.29 -1.52 11.74
C LYS A 96 -6.58 -2.92 12.30
N ASP A 97 -7.76 -3.44 12.02
CA ASP A 97 -8.20 -4.77 12.50
C ASP A 97 -7.88 -5.91 11.50
N ILE A 98 -7.16 -5.61 10.41
CA ILE A 98 -6.75 -6.62 9.42
C ILE A 98 -5.31 -7.08 9.72
N PRO A 99 -5.09 -8.30 10.24
CA PRO A 99 -3.78 -8.71 10.77
C PRO A 99 -2.65 -8.73 9.73
N ASN A 100 -2.97 -9.03 8.47
CA ASN A 100 -2.02 -9.13 7.37
C ASN A 100 -2.02 -7.89 6.47
N PHE A 101 -2.39 -6.73 7.01
CA PHE A 101 -2.30 -5.44 6.34
C PHE A 101 -1.30 -4.53 7.06
N LYS A 102 -0.35 -3.95 6.31
CA LYS A 102 0.70 -3.08 6.86
C LYS A 102 0.76 -1.74 6.12
N LEU A 103 1.31 -0.74 6.79
CA LEU A 103 1.67 0.54 6.21
C LEU A 103 3.20 0.71 6.29
N VAL A 104 3.80 1.24 5.23
CA VAL A 104 5.27 1.37 5.15
C VAL A 104 5.62 2.71 4.52
N SER A 105 6.23 3.60 5.29
CA SER A 105 6.71 4.90 4.82
C SER A 105 8.22 4.92 4.75
N PHE A 106 8.78 5.02 3.54
CA PHE A 106 10.24 5.06 3.31
C PHE A 106 10.74 6.51 3.33
N SER A 107 11.75 6.81 4.16
CA SER A 107 12.31 8.16 4.20
C SER A 107 13.29 8.41 3.05
N LEU A 108 13.05 9.48 2.30
CA LEU A 108 13.95 9.98 1.24
C LEU A 108 15.14 10.79 1.80
N ASP A 109 15.07 11.20 3.07
CA ASP A 109 16.09 12.04 3.71
C ASP A 109 16.70 11.36 4.96
N PRO A 110 17.39 10.23 4.81
CA PRO A 110 17.94 9.51 5.96
C PRO A 110 18.98 10.30 6.75
N LYS A 111 19.52 11.38 6.18
CA LYS A 111 20.44 12.26 6.90
C LYS A 111 19.76 13.02 8.03
N ARG A 112 18.54 13.52 7.80
CA ARG A 112 17.72 14.23 8.79
C ARG A 112 16.80 13.28 9.55
N ASP A 113 16.26 12.28 8.88
CA ASP A 113 15.25 11.35 9.40
C ASP A 113 15.90 10.13 10.07
N THR A 114 16.55 10.37 11.20
CA THR A 114 17.02 9.26 12.06
C THR A 114 15.84 8.44 12.59
N PRO A 115 16.01 7.17 12.97
CA PRO A 115 14.95 6.36 13.57
C PRO A 115 14.21 7.07 14.70
N ALA A 116 14.94 7.68 15.65
CA ALA A 116 14.36 8.42 16.77
C ALA A 116 13.51 9.62 16.31
N ARG A 117 13.94 10.33 15.24
CA ARG A 117 13.16 11.43 14.67
C ARG A 117 11.89 10.94 13.98
N MET A 118 11.98 9.86 13.23
CA MET A 118 10.83 9.24 12.58
C MET A 118 9.83 8.70 13.60
N LYS A 119 10.31 8.07 14.69
CA LYS A 119 9.45 7.62 15.78
C LYS A 119 8.66 8.78 16.39
N LYS A 120 9.33 9.86 16.74
CA LYS A 120 8.67 11.06 17.28
C LYS A 120 7.68 11.67 16.28
N TYR A 121 8.02 11.67 14.99
CA TYR A 121 7.13 12.13 13.93
C TYR A 121 5.86 11.26 13.87
N ALA A 122 6.03 9.93 13.85
CA ALA A 122 4.94 8.96 13.82
C ALA A 122 3.99 9.12 15.04
N GLU A 123 4.56 9.26 16.24
CA GLU A 123 3.79 9.53 17.46
C GLU A 123 3.01 10.84 17.37
N ASN A 124 3.60 11.90 16.85
CA ASN A 124 2.95 13.20 16.72
C ASN A 124 1.77 13.20 15.74
N ILE A 125 1.82 12.40 14.68
CA ILE A 125 0.71 12.29 13.72
C ILE A 125 -0.35 11.27 14.16
N GLY A 126 -0.11 10.46 15.19
CA GLY A 126 -1.03 9.42 15.67
C GLY A 126 -0.93 8.09 14.91
N ALA A 127 0.26 7.78 14.38
CA ALA A 127 0.50 6.51 13.71
C ALA A 127 0.51 5.34 14.71
N ASP A 128 -0.17 4.24 14.36
CA ASP A 128 -0.11 2.97 15.10
C ASP A 128 1.11 2.16 14.63
N LEU A 129 2.18 2.19 15.40
CA LEU A 129 3.44 1.54 15.10
C LEU A 129 3.38 -0.01 15.13
N SER A 130 2.26 -0.61 15.53
CA SER A 130 2.04 -2.05 15.41
C SER A 130 1.76 -2.50 13.96
N MET A 131 1.24 -1.59 13.13
CA MET A 131 0.94 -1.85 11.73
C MET A 131 1.64 -0.91 10.75
N TRP A 132 2.16 0.24 11.21
CA TRP A 132 2.78 1.25 10.36
C TRP A 132 4.26 1.41 10.68
N HIS A 133 5.12 1.09 9.72
CA HIS A 133 6.58 1.15 9.84
C HIS A 133 7.13 2.35 9.07
N PHE A 134 7.98 3.12 9.73
CA PHE A 134 8.74 4.23 9.14
C PHE A 134 10.17 3.78 8.92
N VAL A 135 10.56 3.67 7.66
CA VAL A 135 11.76 2.92 7.25
C VAL A 135 12.92 3.87 6.93
N HIS A 136 14.06 3.59 7.53
CA HIS A 136 15.32 4.27 7.34
C HIS A 136 16.34 3.34 6.67
N GLY A 137 16.99 3.81 5.63
CA GLY A 137 18.01 3.08 4.91
C GLY A 137 18.96 4.01 4.14
N PRO A 138 19.97 3.48 3.45
CA PRO A 138 20.85 4.29 2.61
C PRO A 138 20.06 5.04 1.54
N LYS A 139 20.27 6.36 1.43
CA LYS A 139 19.54 7.25 0.54
C LYS A 139 19.46 6.72 -0.89
N ASP A 140 20.60 6.40 -1.49
CA ASP A 140 20.66 5.96 -2.88
C ASP A 140 19.91 4.64 -3.09
N SER A 141 19.91 3.76 -2.08
CA SER A 141 19.17 2.50 -2.11
C SER A 141 17.65 2.73 -2.04
N ILE A 142 17.18 3.63 -1.16
CA ILE A 142 15.75 3.99 -1.07
C ILE A 142 15.29 4.70 -2.34
N MET A 143 16.07 5.63 -2.88
CA MET A 143 15.76 6.29 -4.16
C MET A 143 15.73 5.30 -5.32
N ALA A 144 16.64 4.32 -5.35
CA ALA A 144 16.63 3.29 -6.39
C ALA A 144 15.35 2.44 -6.34
N ILE A 145 14.93 1.97 -5.15
CA ILE A 145 13.68 1.20 -5.05
C ILE A 145 12.45 2.07 -5.37
N ALA A 146 12.43 3.35 -4.97
CA ALA A 146 11.35 4.26 -5.31
C ALA A 146 11.17 4.37 -6.82
N ASN A 147 12.25 4.69 -7.53
CA ASN A 147 12.22 4.95 -8.97
C ASN A 147 12.03 3.68 -9.81
N GLU A 148 12.70 2.58 -9.45
CA GLU A 148 12.81 1.41 -10.31
C GLU A 148 11.77 0.33 -9.99
N ASP A 149 11.39 0.19 -8.71
CA ASP A 149 10.49 -0.87 -8.28
C ASP A 149 9.08 -0.36 -7.97
N TYR A 150 8.97 0.79 -7.30
CA TYR A 150 7.67 1.39 -6.97
C TYR A 150 7.17 2.36 -8.06
N TYR A 151 8.03 2.73 -9.03
CA TYR A 151 7.72 3.69 -10.09
C TYR A 151 7.26 5.05 -9.56
N VAL A 152 7.84 5.46 -8.44
CA VAL A 152 7.68 6.77 -7.83
C VAL A 152 8.91 7.59 -8.14
N PRO A 153 8.84 8.59 -9.03
CA PRO A 153 9.94 9.51 -9.24
C PRO A 153 10.33 10.16 -7.91
N ALA A 154 11.60 9.99 -7.52
CA ALA A 154 12.17 10.59 -6.32
C ALA A 154 13.63 10.97 -6.59
N PHE A 155 13.98 12.23 -6.37
CA PHE A 155 15.33 12.76 -6.56
C PHE A 155 15.57 13.99 -5.69
N GLU A 156 16.86 14.26 -5.42
CA GLU A 156 17.25 15.51 -4.77
C GLU A 156 17.06 16.67 -5.74
N ASP A 157 16.38 17.70 -5.27
CA ASP A 157 16.23 18.96 -5.97
C ASP A 157 16.37 20.10 -4.95
N PRO A 158 17.49 20.85 -4.97
CA PRO A 158 17.71 21.97 -4.05
C PRO A 158 16.64 23.06 -4.14
N ASP A 159 15.95 23.17 -5.28
CA ASP A 159 14.91 24.18 -5.52
C ASP A 159 13.53 23.68 -5.09
N ALA A 160 13.36 22.38 -4.87
CA ALA A 160 12.13 21.79 -4.37
C ALA A 160 11.93 22.06 -2.86
N PRO A 161 10.68 22.20 -2.38
CA PRO A 161 10.38 22.39 -0.98
C PRO A 161 10.93 21.26 -0.10
N GLY A 162 11.93 21.55 0.72
CA GLY A 162 12.59 20.58 1.60
C GLY A 162 13.78 19.84 0.97
N GLY A 163 14.08 20.09 -0.32
CA GLY A 163 15.28 19.58 -1.00
C GLY A 163 15.07 18.27 -1.77
N PHE A 164 13.82 17.83 -1.92
CA PHE A 164 13.47 16.62 -2.66
C PHE A 164 12.21 16.84 -3.50
N ASP A 165 12.26 16.41 -4.76
CA ASP A 165 11.07 16.26 -5.60
C ASP A 165 10.65 14.78 -5.58
N HIS A 166 9.39 14.54 -5.24
CA HIS A 166 8.79 13.21 -5.25
C HIS A 166 7.28 13.28 -5.39
N SER A 167 6.67 12.23 -5.92
CA SER A 167 5.21 12.15 -5.99
C SER A 167 4.61 11.73 -4.65
N GLY A 168 3.37 12.16 -4.37
CA GLY A 168 2.60 11.76 -3.19
C GLY A 168 1.85 10.44 -3.35
N LYS A 169 2.29 9.55 -4.22
CA LYS A 169 1.58 8.30 -4.51
C LYS A 169 1.57 7.33 -3.33
N LEU A 170 0.42 6.72 -3.12
CA LEU A 170 0.23 5.54 -2.28
C LEU A 170 0.23 4.30 -3.18
N LEU A 171 1.00 3.29 -2.82
CA LEU A 171 1.22 2.11 -3.65
C LEU A 171 0.78 0.87 -2.89
N LEU A 172 -0.07 0.04 -3.53
CA LEU A 172 -0.60 -1.18 -2.95
C LEU A 172 0.18 -2.39 -3.46
N ILE A 173 0.75 -3.14 -2.54
CA ILE A 173 1.58 -4.32 -2.83
C ILE A 173 0.95 -5.55 -2.20
N ASP A 174 0.93 -6.66 -2.94
CA ASP A 174 0.43 -7.94 -2.43
C ASP A 174 1.47 -8.70 -1.60
N GLY A 175 1.04 -9.77 -0.93
CA GLY A 175 1.90 -10.60 -0.08
C GLY A 175 3.05 -11.31 -0.79
N ASN A 176 3.11 -11.26 -2.12
CA ASN A 176 4.19 -11.77 -2.95
C ASN A 176 5.13 -10.66 -3.43
N GLY A 177 4.88 -9.40 -3.06
CA GLY A 177 5.68 -8.24 -3.43
C GLY A 177 5.38 -7.69 -4.82
N HIS A 178 4.20 -7.94 -5.39
CA HIS A 178 3.78 -7.38 -6.67
C HIS A 178 2.96 -6.10 -6.46
N LEU A 179 3.22 -5.09 -7.28
CA LEU A 179 2.44 -3.87 -7.32
C LEU A 179 1.06 -4.15 -7.94
N ARG A 180 -0.03 -3.82 -7.21
CA ARG A 180 -1.41 -4.15 -7.59
C ARG A 180 -2.29 -2.93 -7.80
N GLY A 181 -1.86 -1.75 -7.34
CA GLY A 181 -2.59 -0.50 -7.51
C GLY A 181 -1.83 0.69 -6.95
N PHE A 182 -2.33 1.87 -7.24
CA PHE A 182 -1.83 3.12 -6.67
C PHE A 182 -2.93 4.18 -6.61
N ALA A 183 -2.74 5.19 -5.76
CA ALA A 183 -3.58 6.38 -5.67
C ALA A 183 -2.73 7.63 -5.50
N GLU A 184 -3.26 8.79 -5.86
CA GLU A 184 -2.68 10.09 -5.53
C GLU A 184 -2.99 10.41 -4.06
N GLY A 185 -2.04 10.14 -3.18
CA GLY A 185 -2.20 10.28 -1.73
C GLY A 185 -2.48 11.69 -1.25
N THR A 186 -2.31 12.70 -2.11
CA THR A 186 -2.69 14.08 -1.85
C THR A 186 -4.17 14.38 -2.11
N GLU A 187 -4.91 13.48 -2.78
CA GLU A 187 -6.29 13.68 -3.19
C GLU A 187 -7.23 12.80 -2.37
N ASP A 188 -8.05 13.43 -1.51
CA ASP A 188 -8.95 12.73 -0.58
C ASP A 188 -9.96 11.83 -1.30
N GLU A 189 -10.41 12.22 -2.51
CA GLU A 189 -11.38 11.47 -3.31
C GLU A 189 -10.73 10.23 -3.93
N ASP A 190 -9.53 10.38 -4.52
CA ASP A 190 -8.80 9.27 -5.13
C ASP A 190 -8.47 8.18 -4.08
N VAL A 191 -8.03 8.58 -2.88
CA VAL A 191 -7.81 7.64 -1.78
C VAL A 191 -9.11 6.97 -1.32
N THR A 192 -10.25 7.68 -1.37
CA THR A 192 -11.56 7.08 -1.04
C THR A 192 -11.97 6.01 -2.04
N GLU A 193 -11.78 6.27 -3.33
CA GLU A 193 -12.02 5.28 -4.39
C GLU A 193 -11.04 4.09 -4.29
N PHE A 194 -9.79 4.37 -3.91
CA PHE A 194 -8.75 3.36 -3.76
C PHE A 194 -9.04 2.33 -2.66
N PHE A 195 -9.88 2.65 -1.69
CA PHE A 195 -10.35 1.65 -0.71
C PHE A 195 -11.00 0.44 -1.39
N ASN A 196 -11.71 0.62 -2.52
CA ASN A 196 -12.30 -0.48 -3.27
C ASN A 196 -11.21 -1.42 -3.83
N THR A 197 -10.09 -0.86 -4.28
CA THR A 197 -8.94 -1.64 -4.77
C THR A 197 -8.28 -2.43 -3.63
N ILE A 198 -8.09 -1.81 -2.47
CA ILE A 198 -7.55 -2.49 -1.28
C ILE A 198 -8.48 -3.62 -0.84
N ASP A 199 -9.78 -3.35 -0.75
CA ASP A 199 -10.80 -4.34 -0.36
C ASP A 199 -10.84 -5.53 -1.35
N ALA A 200 -10.71 -5.25 -2.66
CA ALA A 200 -10.64 -6.29 -3.69
C ALA A 200 -9.38 -7.16 -3.53
N LEU A 201 -8.21 -6.57 -3.24
CA LEU A 201 -6.98 -7.33 -3.01
C LEU A 201 -7.06 -8.19 -1.75
N LEU A 202 -7.62 -7.66 -0.66
CA LEU A 202 -7.84 -8.39 0.58
C LEU A 202 -8.78 -9.59 0.39
N ALA A 203 -9.77 -9.46 -0.51
CA ALA A 203 -10.68 -10.56 -0.83
C ALA A 203 -10.01 -11.67 -1.67
N GLN A 204 -9.00 -11.33 -2.50
CA GLN A 204 -8.22 -12.31 -3.29
C GLN A 204 -7.22 -13.11 -2.45
N SER A 205 -6.82 -12.61 -1.29
CA SER A 205 -5.77 -13.20 -0.43
C SER A 205 -6.32 -14.11 0.68
N LYS A 206 -7.62 -14.35 0.69
CA LYS A 206 -8.30 -15.32 1.56
C LYS A 206 -8.36 -16.67 0.89
#